data_936bd5dfb5216a641dc68e428428cf04
#
_entry.id   936bd5dfb5216a641dc68e428428cf04
#
_cell.length_a   1.000
_cell.length_b   1.000
_cell.length_c   1.000
_cell.angle_alpha   90.00
_cell.angle_beta   90.00
_cell.angle_gamma   90.00
#
_symmetry.space_group_name_H-M   'P 1'
#
loop_
_entity.id
_entity.type
_entity.pdbx_description
1 polymer ?
#
loop_
_entity_poly.entity_id
_entity_poly.type
_entity_poly.pdbx_seq_one_letter_code
_entity_poly.pdbx_strand_id
1 'polypeptide(L)'
;MKNIIFLIDAQRGASGGGKVIYQYSNFINSLKGYSSSVIHLKKKKLNKILNSINKKFKGRLNKIKYSGWNFKDLTVKKDYNFSWFNIKIKTKNDLIFDKKKDFVILPEMFAHFASDLCIKENIKYAIFVQNGYSIFPTNNSSKLDQAYKKAKYILSYSKDIKDCVSLAYPSEKKKKINKK
;
A
#
# COMPACT_ATOMS: atom_id res chain seq x y z
N MET A 1 -15.64 -13.23 11.60
CA MET A 1 -14.95 -13.22 10.30
C MET A 1 -13.88 -12.15 10.33
N LYS A 2 -12.65 -12.46 9.90
CA LYS A 2 -11.53 -11.50 9.80
C LYS A 2 -11.49 -10.92 8.39
N ASN A 3 -11.36 -9.61 8.28
CA ASN A 3 -11.29 -8.93 7.00
C ASN A 3 -9.85 -8.54 6.70
N ILE A 4 -9.34 -8.95 5.55
CA ILE A 4 -8.02 -8.56 5.05
C ILE A 4 -8.23 -7.52 3.96
N ILE A 5 -7.69 -6.32 4.16
CA ILE A 5 -7.93 -5.19 3.27
C ILE A 5 -6.61 -4.76 2.64
N PHE A 6 -6.49 -4.93 1.34
CA PHE A 6 -5.33 -4.47 0.59
C PHE A 6 -5.52 -3.04 0.09
N LEU A 7 -4.48 -2.24 0.20
CA LEU A 7 -4.41 -0.95 -0.48
C LEU A 7 -3.58 -1.08 -1.75
N ILE A 8 -4.00 -0.38 -2.81
CA ILE A 8 -3.27 -0.36 -4.08
C ILE A 8 -3.52 0.96 -4.82
N ASP A 9 -2.59 1.33 -5.70
CA ASP A 9 -2.80 2.43 -6.62
C ASP A 9 -3.79 2.05 -7.74
N ALA A 10 -4.73 2.96 -8.03
CA ALA A 10 -5.68 2.84 -9.12
C ALA A 10 -5.01 3.10 -10.49
N GLN A 11 -4.08 2.25 -10.88
CA GLN A 11 -3.30 2.38 -12.12
C GLN A 11 -4.15 2.09 -13.36
N ARG A 12 -3.81 2.77 -14.46
CA ARG A 12 -4.42 2.50 -15.77
C ARG A 12 -3.71 1.38 -16.54
N GLY A 13 -2.41 1.23 -16.33
CA GLY A 13 -1.58 0.24 -17.01
C GLY A 13 -1.41 -1.07 -16.25
N ALA A 14 -0.98 -2.11 -16.94
CA ALA A 14 -0.68 -3.40 -16.35
C ALA A 14 0.42 -3.30 -15.29
N SER A 15 0.24 -4.02 -14.18
CA SER A 15 1.16 -4.03 -13.04
C SER A 15 1.22 -5.43 -12.43
N GLY A 16 2.42 -6.01 -12.37
CA GLY A 16 2.64 -7.29 -11.70
C GLY A 16 2.20 -7.28 -10.24
N GLY A 17 2.52 -6.20 -9.53
CA GLY A 17 2.11 -6.03 -8.14
C GLY A 17 0.60 -5.98 -7.96
N GLY A 18 -0.11 -5.31 -8.88
CA GLY A 18 -1.57 -5.27 -8.89
C GLY A 18 -2.19 -6.65 -9.11
N LYS A 19 -1.64 -7.42 -10.06
CA LYS A 19 -2.07 -8.80 -10.32
C LYS A 19 -1.94 -9.67 -9.08
N VAL A 20 -0.80 -9.63 -8.40
CA VAL A 20 -0.53 -10.42 -7.19
C VAL A 20 -1.52 -10.08 -6.08
N ILE A 21 -1.80 -8.80 -5.83
CA ILE A 21 -2.77 -8.37 -4.82
C ILE A 21 -4.17 -8.92 -5.13
N TYR A 22 -4.61 -8.87 -6.39
CA TYR A 22 -5.91 -9.41 -6.79
C TYR A 22 -5.99 -10.93 -6.58
N GLN A 23 -4.94 -11.65 -6.96
CA GLN A 23 -4.86 -13.10 -6.75
C GLN A 23 -4.93 -13.46 -5.26
N TYR A 24 -4.17 -12.76 -4.39
CA TYR A 24 -4.24 -12.98 -2.94
C TYR A 24 -5.60 -12.61 -2.36
N SER A 25 -6.21 -11.51 -2.80
CA SER A 25 -7.54 -11.13 -2.33
C SER A 25 -8.58 -12.22 -2.64
N ASN A 26 -8.57 -12.75 -3.86
CA ASN A 26 -9.47 -13.84 -4.26
C ASN A 26 -9.18 -15.13 -3.50
N PHE A 27 -7.91 -15.49 -3.34
CA PHE A 27 -7.52 -16.67 -2.56
C PHE A 27 -8.00 -16.56 -1.11
N ILE A 28 -7.83 -15.41 -0.47
CA ILE A 28 -8.31 -15.20 0.91
C ILE A 28 -9.84 -15.33 0.99
N ASN A 29 -10.57 -14.87 -0.02
CA ASN A 29 -12.02 -15.00 -0.07
C ASN A 29 -12.50 -16.47 -0.23
N SER A 30 -11.65 -17.38 -0.69
CA SER A 30 -11.94 -18.82 -0.71
C SER A 30 -11.71 -19.51 0.64
N LEU A 31 -11.07 -18.84 1.61
CA LEU A 31 -10.75 -19.40 2.90
C LEU A 31 -11.92 -19.20 3.90
N LYS A 32 -12.34 -20.29 4.57
CA LYS A 32 -13.39 -20.22 5.59
C LYS A 32 -13.00 -19.28 6.75
N GLY A 33 -13.88 -18.37 7.11
CA GLY A 33 -13.69 -17.45 8.24
C GLY A 33 -12.94 -16.16 7.88
N TYR A 34 -12.54 -15.99 6.63
CA TYR A 34 -11.86 -14.79 6.12
C TYR A 34 -12.70 -14.09 5.04
N SER A 35 -12.49 -12.81 4.90
CA SER A 35 -12.97 -12.00 3.76
C SER A 35 -11.85 -11.08 3.34
N SER A 36 -11.74 -10.80 2.06
CA SER A 36 -10.78 -9.83 1.55
C SER A 36 -11.45 -8.81 0.64
N SER A 37 -10.93 -7.59 0.68
CA SER A 37 -11.31 -6.53 -0.25
C SER A 37 -10.10 -5.66 -0.60
N VAL A 38 -10.22 -4.89 -1.69
CA VAL A 38 -9.15 -4.01 -2.14
C VAL A 38 -9.65 -2.57 -2.19
N ILE A 39 -8.85 -1.66 -1.65
CA ILE A 39 -9.06 -0.21 -1.75
C ILE A 39 -8.12 0.34 -2.82
N HIS A 40 -8.69 0.93 -3.86
CA HIS A 40 -7.93 1.58 -4.92
C HIS A 40 -7.74 3.06 -4.60
N LEU A 41 -6.49 3.45 -4.39
CA LEU A 41 -6.12 4.83 -4.08
C LEU A 41 -5.73 5.57 -5.35
N LYS A 42 -6.10 6.83 -5.42
CA LYS A 42 -5.63 7.77 -6.44
C LYS A 42 -5.33 9.12 -5.83
N LYS A 43 -4.46 9.88 -6.45
CA LYS A 43 -4.24 11.28 -6.08
C LYS A 43 -5.45 12.12 -6.49
N LYS A 44 -5.92 12.99 -5.59
CA LYS A 44 -6.94 14.00 -5.92
C LYS A 44 -6.46 14.82 -7.10
N LYS A 45 -7.35 15.13 -8.04
CA LYS A 45 -7.04 16.08 -9.10
C LYS A 45 -6.83 17.45 -8.48
N LEU A 46 -5.64 18.01 -8.63
CA LEU A 46 -5.41 19.42 -8.31
C LEU A 46 -6.28 20.30 -9.20
N ASN A 47 -6.80 21.39 -8.64
CA ASN A 47 -7.59 22.37 -9.39
C ASN A 47 -6.85 22.78 -10.67
N LYS A 48 -7.60 23.04 -11.76
CA LYS A 48 -7.06 23.35 -13.10
C LYS A 48 -5.98 24.43 -13.10
N ILE A 49 -6.07 25.42 -12.21
CA ILE A 49 -5.10 26.54 -12.07
C ILE A 49 -3.72 26.04 -11.61
N LEU A 50 -3.66 25.16 -10.60
CA LEU A 50 -2.41 24.56 -10.14
C LEU A 50 -1.79 23.61 -11.19
N ASN A 51 -2.62 22.98 -12.03
CA ASN A 51 -2.15 22.15 -13.13
C ASN A 51 -1.45 22.95 -14.26
N SER A 52 -1.85 24.20 -14.51
CA SER A 52 -1.20 25.06 -15.52
C SER A 52 0.17 25.54 -15.04
N ILE A 53 0.30 25.86 -13.76
CA ILE A 53 1.59 26.22 -13.13
C ILE A 53 2.53 25.00 -13.12
N ASN A 54 2.05 23.82 -12.74
CA ASN A 54 2.81 22.58 -12.76
C ASN A 54 3.24 22.16 -14.18
N LYS A 55 2.50 22.51 -15.23
CA LYS A 55 2.90 22.24 -16.62
C LYS A 55 4.19 22.99 -17.00
N LYS A 56 4.40 24.20 -16.51
CA LYS A 56 5.65 24.97 -16.74
C LYS A 56 6.87 24.37 -16.01
N PHE A 57 6.67 23.63 -14.92
CA PHE A 57 7.75 23.00 -14.14
C PHE A 57 7.90 21.48 -14.39
N LYS A 58 7.26 20.94 -15.43
CA LYS A 58 7.14 19.49 -15.69
C LYS A 58 8.45 18.70 -15.89
N GLY A 59 9.57 19.33 -16.10
CA GLY A 59 10.84 18.63 -16.34
C GLY A 59 11.47 17.94 -15.12
N ARG A 60 11.18 18.39 -13.89
CA ARG A 60 11.82 17.90 -12.65
C ARG A 60 10.89 17.17 -11.67
N LEU A 61 9.58 17.41 -11.71
CA LEU A 61 8.62 16.91 -10.69
C LEU A 61 8.01 15.53 -10.98
N ASN A 62 8.19 14.99 -12.18
CA ASN A 62 7.61 13.67 -12.54
C ASN A 62 8.32 12.46 -11.91
N LYS A 63 9.42 12.64 -11.16
CA LYS A 63 10.16 11.54 -10.52
C LYS A 63 9.69 11.18 -9.10
N ILE A 64 8.80 11.98 -8.50
CA ILE A 64 8.30 11.69 -7.14
C ILE A 64 6.98 10.91 -7.25
N LYS A 65 7.08 9.62 -7.53
CA LYS A 65 5.89 8.82 -7.83
C LYS A 65 4.94 8.74 -6.62
N TYR A 66 5.34 8.19 -5.51
CA TYR A 66 4.46 8.00 -4.33
C TYR A 66 5.02 8.61 -3.05
N SER A 67 6.33 8.71 -2.93
CA SER A 67 7.01 9.26 -1.75
C SER A 67 6.68 10.72 -1.45
N GLY A 68 6.25 11.47 -2.47
CA GLY A 68 5.80 12.86 -2.33
C GLY A 68 4.29 13.04 -2.16
N TRP A 69 3.51 11.95 -2.04
CA TRP A 69 2.08 12.08 -1.75
C TRP A 69 1.85 12.31 -0.28
N ASN A 70 0.99 13.29 0.04
CA ASN A 70 0.46 13.44 1.39
C ASN A 70 -0.84 12.66 1.53
N PHE A 71 -1.13 12.20 2.73
CA PHE A 71 -2.38 11.49 3.01
C PHE A 71 -3.62 12.33 2.60
N LYS A 72 -3.57 13.64 2.81
CA LYS A 72 -4.65 14.58 2.42
C LYS A 72 -4.94 14.62 0.92
N ASP A 73 -3.95 14.25 0.10
CA ASP A 73 -4.07 14.24 -1.37
C ASP A 73 -4.67 12.94 -1.90
N LEU A 74 -4.94 11.98 -1.03
CA LEU A 74 -5.51 10.70 -1.43
C LEU A 74 -7.03 10.76 -1.53
N THR A 75 -7.55 9.97 -2.45
CA THR A 75 -8.97 9.64 -2.54
C THR A 75 -9.14 8.21 -3.01
N VAL A 76 -10.23 7.58 -2.58
CA VAL A 76 -10.60 6.23 -3.02
C VAL A 76 -11.25 6.32 -4.40
N LYS A 77 -10.84 5.44 -5.31
CA LYS A 77 -11.54 5.23 -6.58
C LYS A 77 -12.56 4.12 -6.36
N LYS A 78 -13.82 4.53 -6.18
CA LYS A 78 -14.94 3.63 -5.87
C LYS A 78 -15.22 2.65 -7.01
N ASP A 79 -15.66 1.45 -6.65
CA ASP A 79 -16.14 0.40 -7.55
C ASP A 79 -15.20 0.12 -8.73
N TYR A 80 -13.88 0.21 -8.45
CA TYR A 80 -12.86 0.09 -9.48
C TYR A 80 -12.22 -1.30 -9.47
N ASN A 81 -12.14 -1.88 -10.66
CA ASN A 81 -11.30 -3.04 -10.97
C ASN A 81 -10.38 -2.70 -12.14
N PHE A 82 -9.22 -3.34 -12.19
CA PHE A 82 -8.31 -3.17 -13.32
C PHE A 82 -8.95 -3.66 -14.62
N SER A 83 -9.00 -2.81 -15.63
CA SER A 83 -9.56 -3.14 -16.94
C SER A 83 -8.69 -4.11 -17.75
N TRP A 84 -7.40 -4.20 -17.42
CA TRP A 84 -6.42 -5.05 -18.08
C TRP A 84 -6.32 -6.47 -17.47
N PHE A 85 -7.09 -6.76 -16.42
CA PHE A 85 -7.04 -8.03 -15.72
C PHE A 85 -8.43 -8.59 -15.52
N ASN A 86 -8.68 -9.80 -16.00
CA ASN A 86 -10.01 -10.40 -16.04
C ASN A 86 -10.55 -10.86 -14.68
N ILE A 87 -9.74 -10.78 -13.62
CA ILE A 87 -10.19 -11.13 -12.28
C ILE A 87 -10.85 -9.93 -11.64
N LYS A 88 -12.15 -10.06 -11.34
CA LYS A 88 -12.88 -9.11 -10.51
C LYS A 88 -12.69 -9.45 -9.04
N ILE A 89 -12.57 -8.44 -8.22
CA ILE A 89 -12.41 -8.55 -6.78
C ILE A 89 -13.46 -7.72 -6.05
N LYS A 90 -13.67 -8.05 -4.78
CA LYS A 90 -14.46 -7.23 -3.87
C LYS A 90 -13.71 -5.94 -3.57
N THR A 91 -14.34 -4.79 -3.80
CA THR A 91 -13.78 -3.48 -3.50
C THR A 91 -14.32 -2.92 -2.19
N LYS A 92 -13.50 -2.11 -1.50
CA LYS A 92 -13.93 -1.29 -0.38
C LYS A 92 -13.79 0.18 -0.78
N ASN A 93 -14.84 0.96 -0.57
CA ASN A 93 -15.01 2.29 -1.15
C ASN A 93 -14.70 3.44 -0.17
N ASP A 94 -14.14 3.12 1.01
CA ASP A 94 -13.76 4.08 2.04
C ASP A 94 -12.47 3.65 2.75
N LEU A 95 -11.96 4.52 3.62
CA LEU A 95 -10.78 4.30 4.45
C LEU A 95 -11.16 4.17 5.95
N ILE A 96 -12.37 3.70 6.23
CA ILE A 96 -12.86 3.45 7.58
C ILE A 96 -12.62 1.98 7.92
N PHE A 97 -11.93 1.71 9.03
CA PHE A 97 -11.53 0.36 9.44
C PHE A 97 -12.10 0.00 10.81
N ASP A 98 -12.55 -1.24 10.95
CA ASP A 98 -12.94 -1.83 12.24
C ASP A 98 -11.70 -2.40 12.94
N LYS A 99 -11.33 -1.84 14.11
CA LYS A 99 -10.14 -2.25 14.90
C LYS A 99 -10.13 -3.72 15.28
N LYS A 100 -11.30 -4.34 15.43
CA LYS A 100 -11.44 -5.73 15.89
C LYS A 100 -11.39 -6.74 14.75
N LYS A 101 -11.91 -6.36 13.58
CA LYS A 101 -12.12 -7.27 12.45
C LYS A 101 -11.14 -7.06 11.31
N ASP A 102 -10.68 -5.81 11.09
CA ASP A 102 -9.92 -5.45 9.92
C ASP A 102 -8.41 -5.59 10.16
N PHE A 103 -7.74 -6.11 9.14
CA PHE A 103 -6.29 -6.17 9.04
C PHE A 103 -5.88 -5.56 7.70
N VAL A 104 -5.11 -4.49 7.74
CA VAL A 104 -4.74 -3.73 6.54
C VAL A 104 -3.39 -4.18 5.99
N ILE A 105 -3.29 -4.36 4.68
CA ILE A 105 -2.04 -4.67 3.99
C ILE A 105 -1.68 -3.49 3.09
N LEU A 106 -0.57 -2.84 3.43
CA LEU A 106 -0.01 -1.71 2.72
C LEU A 106 1.12 -2.19 1.82
N PRO A 107 1.11 -1.93 0.50
CA PRO A 107 2.31 -2.10 -0.31
C PRO A 107 3.40 -1.14 0.16
N GLU A 108 4.67 -1.47 -0.10
CA GLU A 108 5.83 -0.67 0.32
C GLU A 108 5.75 0.79 -0.11
N MET A 109 5.19 1.05 -1.29
CA MET A 109 5.01 2.40 -1.82
C MET A 109 4.05 3.27 -0.99
N PHE A 110 3.17 2.65 -0.21
CA PHE A 110 2.21 3.32 0.68
C PHE A 110 2.54 3.17 2.17
N ALA A 111 3.68 2.58 2.50
CA ALA A 111 4.08 2.34 3.89
C ALA A 111 4.10 3.64 4.72
N HIS A 112 4.51 4.78 4.13
CA HIS A 112 4.52 6.07 4.81
C HIS A 112 3.13 6.59 5.22
N PHE A 113 2.04 6.05 4.66
CA PHE A 113 0.67 6.35 5.08
C PHE A 113 0.21 5.56 6.30
N ALA A 114 0.99 4.58 6.77
CA ALA A 114 0.62 3.78 7.94
C ALA A 114 0.35 4.65 9.18
N SER A 115 1.09 5.76 9.35
CA SER A 115 0.86 6.70 10.45
C SER A 115 -0.56 7.25 10.47
N ASP A 116 -1.04 7.64 9.29
CA ASP A 116 -2.33 8.33 9.15
C ASP A 116 -3.50 7.33 9.04
N LEU A 117 -3.27 6.15 8.44
CA LEU A 117 -4.30 5.14 8.20
C LEU A 117 -4.48 4.14 9.34
N CYS A 118 -3.37 3.73 9.95
CA CYS A 118 -3.37 2.57 10.83
C CYS A 118 -2.91 2.90 12.24
N ILE A 119 -1.79 3.62 12.39
CA ILE A 119 -1.16 3.81 13.69
C ILE A 119 -2.00 4.72 14.60
N LYS A 120 -2.50 5.84 14.10
CA LYS A 120 -3.36 6.78 14.85
C LYS A 120 -4.63 6.09 15.35
N GLU A 121 -5.21 5.23 14.55
CA GLU A 121 -6.45 4.52 14.82
C GLU A 121 -6.25 3.16 15.48
N ASN A 122 -5.01 2.77 15.78
CA ASN A 122 -4.64 1.47 16.35
C ASN A 122 -5.18 0.28 15.53
N ILE A 123 -5.13 0.39 14.21
CA ILE A 123 -5.48 -0.67 13.26
C ILE A 123 -4.27 -1.57 13.04
N LYS A 124 -4.48 -2.89 13.12
CA LYS A 124 -3.43 -3.88 12.82
C LYS A 124 -3.11 -3.88 11.33
N TYR A 125 -1.83 -3.88 10.98
CA TYR A 125 -1.43 -3.87 9.58
C TYR A 125 -0.15 -4.66 9.33
N ALA A 126 0.06 -4.98 8.05
CA ALA A 126 1.32 -5.48 7.52
C ALA A 126 1.79 -4.58 6.37
N ILE A 127 3.09 -4.59 6.13
CA ILE A 127 3.68 -4.02 4.92
C ILE A 127 4.02 -5.17 3.97
N PHE A 128 3.52 -5.12 2.75
CA PHE A 128 3.80 -6.08 1.70
C PHE A 128 4.83 -5.50 0.74
N VAL A 129 6.06 -5.99 0.85
CA VAL A 129 7.19 -5.52 0.06
C VAL A 129 7.30 -6.38 -1.20
N GLN A 130 6.97 -5.78 -2.33
CA GLN A 130 7.05 -6.39 -3.66
C GLN A 130 8.33 -5.99 -4.40
N ASN A 131 8.90 -4.83 -4.05
CA ASN A 131 10.15 -4.34 -4.63
C ASN A 131 11.08 -3.84 -3.51
N GLY A 132 12.18 -4.58 -3.28
CA GLY A 132 13.16 -4.24 -2.26
C GLY A 132 13.86 -2.90 -2.46
N TYR A 133 13.95 -2.41 -3.69
CA TYR A 133 14.56 -1.11 -3.99
C TYR A 133 13.65 0.09 -3.70
N SER A 134 12.36 -0.14 -3.52
CA SER A 134 11.37 0.91 -3.24
C SER A 134 11.19 1.23 -1.75
N ILE A 135 11.89 0.50 -0.87
CA ILE A 135 11.71 0.64 0.58
C ILE A 135 12.64 1.68 1.21
N PHE A 136 13.68 2.11 0.50
CA PHE A 136 14.65 3.06 1.04
C PHE A 136 14.03 4.44 1.24
N PRO A 137 14.31 5.09 2.39
CA PRO A 137 13.70 6.37 2.72
C PRO A 137 14.15 7.46 1.74
N THR A 138 13.19 8.20 1.23
CA THR A 138 13.42 9.43 0.48
C THR A 138 13.02 10.64 1.34
N ASN A 139 11.82 11.18 1.12
CA ASN A 139 11.40 12.42 1.80
C ASN A 139 10.59 12.20 3.09
N ASN A 140 10.29 10.96 3.48
CA ASN A 140 9.44 10.62 4.63
C ASN A 140 10.10 9.59 5.56
N SER A 141 11.41 9.70 5.80
CA SER A 141 12.18 8.71 6.56
C SER A 141 11.57 8.38 7.92
N SER A 142 11.23 9.39 8.72
CA SER A 142 10.64 9.18 10.05
C SER A 142 9.28 8.46 10.03
N LYS A 143 8.42 8.76 9.03
CA LYS A 143 7.15 8.05 8.85
C LYS A 143 7.36 6.62 8.39
N LEU A 144 8.34 6.38 7.53
CA LEU A 144 8.70 5.03 7.08
C LEU A 144 9.27 4.20 8.22
N ASP A 145 10.22 4.73 8.99
CA ASP A 145 10.77 4.06 10.16
C ASP A 145 9.67 3.67 11.15
N GLN A 146 8.77 4.60 11.45
CA GLN A 146 7.62 4.32 12.31
C GLN A 146 6.70 3.25 11.73
N ALA A 147 6.46 3.29 10.42
CA ALA A 147 5.61 2.32 9.74
C ALA A 147 6.19 0.92 9.82
N TYR A 148 7.46 0.73 9.48
CA TYR A 148 8.12 -0.57 9.58
C TYR A 148 8.22 -1.05 11.02
N LYS A 149 8.59 -0.19 11.96
CA LYS A 149 8.69 -0.51 13.39
C LYS A 149 7.37 -0.96 14.00
N LYS A 150 6.23 -0.37 13.61
CA LYS A 150 4.91 -0.67 14.18
C LYS A 150 4.11 -1.69 13.38
N ALA A 151 4.54 -2.09 12.20
CA ALA A 151 3.90 -3.14 11.43
C ALA A 151 3.88 -4.46 12.22
N LYS A 152 2.74 -5.15 12.21
CA LYS A 152 2.62 -6.46 12.83
C LYS A 152 3.43 -7.51 12.08
N TYR A 153 3.44 -7.42 10.76
CA TYR A 153 4.23 -8.27 9.87
C TYR A 153 4.82 -7.44 8.73
N ILE A 154 5.97 -7.88 8.24
CA ILE A 154 6.55 -7.46 6.97
C ILE A 154 6.54 -8.70 6.09
N LEU A 155 5.81 -8.62 4.98
CA LEU A 155 5.62 -9.72 4.05
C LEU A 155 6.56 -9.52 2.85
N SER A 156 7.35 -10.51 2.53
CA SER A 156 8.21 -10.55 1.34
C SER A 156 8.13 -11.93 0.71
N TYR A 157 8.19 -12.02 -0.60
CA TYR A 157 8.13 -13.30 -1.31
C TYR A 157 9.50 -13.85 -1.72
N SER A 158 10.58 -13.10 -1.54
CA SER A 158 11.94 -13.57 -1.85
C SER A 158 12.92 -13.27 -0.71
N LYS A 159 14.02 -14.03 -0.71
CA LYS A 159 15.13 -13.81 0.21
C LYS A 159 15.77 -12.44 -0.04
N ASP A 160 15.98 -12.07 -1.31
CA ASP A 160 16.56 -10.78 -1.70
C ASP A 160 15.78 -9.60 -1.11
N ILE A 161 14.45 -9.59 -1.26
CA ILE A 161 13.60 -8.55 -0.66
C ILE A 161 13.70 -8.53 0.85
N LYS A 162 13.77 -9.71 1.49
CA LYS A 162 13.96 -9.81 2.93
C LYS A 162 15.29 -9.20 3.37
N ASP A 163 16.35 -9.46 2.62
CA ASP A 163 17.68 -8.94 2.91
C ASP A 163 17.72 -7.41 2.72
N CYS A 164 17.06 -6.88 1.68
CA CYS A 164 16.86 -5.44 1.49
C CYS A 164 16.14 -4.78 2.68
N VAL A 165 15.04 -5.39 3.16
CA VAL A 165 14.31 -4.90 4.34
C VAL A 165 15.17 -4.92 5.58
N SER A 166 15.94 -6.00 5.79
CA SER A 166 16.82 -6.14 6.95
C SER A 166 17.97 -5.13 6.95
N LEU A 167 18.41 -4.71 5.76
CA LEU A 167 19.44 -3.67 5.60
C LEU A 167 18.86 -2.28 5.89
N ALA A 168 17.68 -1.98 5.31
CA ALA A 168 17.05 -0.67 5.45
C ALA A 168 16.50 -0.42 6.87
N TYR A 169 16.00 -1.47 7.53
CA TYR A 169 15.35 -1.43 8.86
C TYR A 169 15.93 -2.49 9.81
N PRO A 170 17.16 -2.34 10.29
CA PRO A 170 17.87 -3.36 11.08
C PRO A 170 17.16 -3.75 12.39
N SER A 171 16.42 -2.82 13.01
CA SER A 171 15.65 -3.07 14.24
C SER A 171 14.54 -4.10 14.06
N GLU A 172 14.14 -4.39 12.82
CA GLU A 172 13.05 -5.30 12.48
C GLU A 172 13.52 -6.74 12.19
N LYS A 173 14.82 -7.03 12.29
CA LYS A 173 15.38 -8.39 12.10
C LYS A 173 14.73 -9.46 13.01
N LYS A 174 14.18 -9.06 14.14
CA LYS A 174 13.51 -9.96 15.11
C LYS A 174 12.03 -10.23 14.79
N LYS A 175 11.39 -9.43 13.93
CA LYS A 175 10.02 -9.69 13.52
C LYS A 175 10.01 -10.81 12.48
N LYS A 176 9.21 -11.86 12.72
CA LYS A 176 9.06 -12.98 11.78
C LYS A 176 8.68 -12.44 10.40
N ILE A 177 9.68 -12.31 9.53
CA ILE A 177 9.47 -12.15 8.10
C ILE A 177 9.07 -13.55 7.62
N ASN A 178 7.77 -13.80 7.53
CA ASN A 178 7.28 -15.09 7.10
C ASN A 178 7.55 -15.27 5.62
N LYS A 179 8.40 -16.28 5.31
CA LYS A 179 8.39 -16.91 4.00
C LYS A 179 7.10 -17.73 3.87
N LYS A 180 6.40 -17.59 2.81
CA LYS A 180 5.62 -18.65 2.19
C LYS A 180 6.14 -18.91 0.81
#